data_7999836cd37619facbe7d3b9df1cf5d2
#
_entry.id   7999836cd37619facbe7d3b9df1cf5d2
#
_cell.length_a   1.000
_cell.length_b   1.000
_cell.length_c   1.000
_cell.angle_alpha   90.00
_cell.angle_beta   90.00
_cell.angle_gamma   90.00
#
_symmetry.space_group_name_H-M   'P 1'
#
loop_
_entity.id
_entity.type
_entity.pdbx_description
1 polymer ?
#
loop_
_entity_poly.entity_id
_entity_poly.type
_entity_poly.pdbx_seq_one_letter_code
_entity_poly.pdbx_strand_id
1 'polypeptide(L)'
;YGEDGAKEVLTGIYANAGDHIEDSGSAPLKKARAGEVAIGFGLRHQAVADKASGLPIDFVDPAEGNFSLTESAAVVDKGTQSNPKAMEMAECIINNGRAELQATYPIPLYEGEAEDTENKSGNPRVFGETLTFELLKKHQELSDSCKQK
;
A
#
# COMPACT_ATOMS: atom_id res chain seq x y z
N TYR A 1 1.01 -17.10 8.92
CA TYR A 1 1.25 -18.36 8.18
C TYR A 1 2.65 -18.94 8.40
N GLY A 2 3.59 -18.18 8.93
CA GLY A 2 5.01 -18.55 8.95
C GLY A 2 5.65 -18.53 7.56
N GLU A 3 6.95 -18.89 7.46
CA GLU A 3 7.68 -18.76 6.19
C GLU A 3 7.17 -19.76 5.13
N ASP A 4 6.93 -21.02 5.52
CA ASP A 4 6.47 -22.04 4.57
C ASP A 4 5.04 -21.78 4.08
N GLY A 5 4.14 -21.39 4.99
CA GLY A 5 2.78 -21.01 4.59
C GLY A 5 2.74 -19.73 3.75
N ALA A 6 3.63 -18.77 3.99
CA ALA A 6 3.77 -17.59 3.14
C ALA A 6 4.24 -17.95 1.73
N LYS A 7 5.20 -18.87 1.60
CA LYS A 7 5.64 -19.39 0.29
C LYS A 7 4.50 -20.07 -0.47
N GLU A 8 3.75 -20.92 0.20
CA GLU A 8 2.60 -21.61 -0.40
C GLU A 8 1.58 -20.62 -0.94
N VAL A 9 1.15 -19.67 -0.10
CA VAL A 9 0.16 -18.64 -0.49
C VAL A 9 0.69 -17.78 -1.64
N LEU A 10 1.91 -17.27 -1.54
CA LEU A 10 2.50 -16.41 -2.59
C LEU A 10 2.66 -17.16 -3.90
N THR A 11 3.12 -18.40 -3.86
CA THR A 11 3.24 -19.24 -5.07
C THR A 11 1.88 -19.44 -5.73
N GLY A 12 0.83 -19.69 -4.93
CA GLY A 12 -0.54 -19.82 -5.42
C GLY A 12 -1.06 -18.50 -6.04
N ILE A 13 -0.78 -17.36 -5.41
CA ILE A 13 -1.15 -16.04 -5.95
C ILE A 13 -0.46 -15.79 -7.28
N TYR A 14 0.85 -15.99 -7.38
CA TYR A 14 1.60 -15.79 -8.62
C TYR A 14 1.14 -16.73 -9.74
N ALA A 15 0.89 -18.00 -9.42
CA ALA A 15 0.41 -18.98 -10.39
C ALA A 15 -0.98 -18.60 -10.95
N ASN A 16 -1.89 -18.08 -10.11
CA ASN A 16 -3.20 -17.67 -10.53
C ASN A 16 -3.21 -16.31 -11.25
N ALA A 17 -2.32 -15.39 -10.87
CA ALA A 17 -2.22 -14.07 -11.49
C ALA A 17 -1.65 -14.14 -12.92
N GLY A 18 -0.72 -15.07 -13.18
CA GLY A 18 -0.10 -15.22 -14.51
C GLY A 18 0.47 -13.90 -15.03
N ASP A 19 0.02 -13.49 -16.22
CA ASP A 19 0.45 -12.25 -16.87
C ASP A 19 -0.18 -10.97 -16.28
N HIS A 20 -1.00 -11.08 -15.23
CA HIS A 20 -1.62 -9.93 -14.57
C HIS A 20 -0.84 -9.43 -13.35
N ILE A 21 0.43 -9.82 -13.23
CA ILE A 21 1.33 -9.28 -12.20
C ILE A 21 1.79 -7.90 -12.65
N GLU A 22 1.63 -6.92 -11.76
CA GLU A 22 1.90 -5.50 -12.06
C GLU A 22 2.95 -4.92 -11.12
N ASP A 23 3.80 -4.05 -11.64
CA ASP A 23 4.81 -3.33 -10.86
C ASP A 23 4.28 -2.04 -10.20
N SER A 24 3.05 -1.63 -10.54
CA SER A 24 2.40 -0.42 -10.03
C SER A 24 1.31 -0.76 -9.02
N GLY A 25 1.33 -0.13 -7.85
CA GLY A 25 0.31 -0.32 -6.80
C GLY A 25 -1.12 0.06 -7.21
N SER A 26 -1.31 0.86 -8.27
CA SER A 26 -2.64 1.23 -8.77
C SER A 26 -3.10 0.41 -9.98
N ALA A 27 -2.21 -0.32 -10.64
CA ALA A 27 -2.55 -1.06 -11.86
C ALA A 27 -3.57 -2.19 -11.64
N PRO A 28 -3.51 -2.99 -10.58
CA PRO A 28 -4.50 -4.04 -10.35
C PRO A 28 -5.94 -3.49 -10.27
N LEU A 29 -6.13 -2.37 -9.58
CA LEU A 29 -7.45 -1.75 -9.48
C LEU A 29 -7.91 -1.16 -10.82
N LYS A 30 -7.01 -0.59 -11.63
CA LYS A 30 -7.36 -0.13 -12.98
C LYS A 30 -7.85 -1.26 -13.87
N LYS A 31 -7.22 -2.44 -13.79
CA LYS A 31 -7.65 -3.63 -14.51
C LYS A 31 -9.01 -4.14 -14.02
N ALA A 32 -9.25 -4.13 -12.71
CA ALA A 32 -10.55 -4.47 -12.16
C ALA A 32 -11.65 -3.50 -12.62
N ARG A 33 -11.37 -2.18 -12.65
CA ARG A 33 -12.30 -1.17 -13.19
C ARG A 33 -12.62 -1.39 -14.67
N ALA A 34 -11.64 -1.80 -15.45
CA ALA A 34 -11.81 -2.09 -16.87
C ALA A 34 -12.52 -3.42 -17.13
N GLY A 35 -12.75 -4.24 -16.10
CA GLY A 35 -13.31 -5.57 -16.24
C GLY A 35 -12.36 -6.62 -16.84
N GLU A 36 -11.06 -6.30 -16.88
CA GLU A 36 -10.03 -7.23 -17.36
C GLU A 36 -9.77 -8.37 -16.37
N VAL A 37 -9.91 -8.08 -15.07
CA VAL A 37 -9.80 -9.04 -13.98
C VAL A 37 -10.97 -8.90 -13.02
N ALA A 38 -11.40 -10.01 -12.44
CA ALA A 38 -12.50 -10.00 -11.47
C ALA A 38 -12.04 -9.60 -10.06
N ILE A 39 -10.78 -9.88 -9.71
CA ILE A 39 -10.19 -9.63 -8.39
C ILE A 39 -8.83 -9.02 -8.59
N GLY A 40 -8.52 -7.96 -7.82
CA GLY A 40 -7.20 -7.33 -7.77
C GLY A 40 -6.72 -7.18 -6.34
N PHE A 41 -5.43 -7.44 -6.10
CA PHE A 41 -4.76 -7.06 -4.87
C PHE A 41 -4.25 -5.63 -5.02
N GLY A 42 -4.67 -4.74 -4.14
CA GLY A 42 -4.34 -3.32 -4.25
C GLY A 42 -4.47 -2.58 -2.91
N LEU A 43 -4.40 -1.27 -2.99
CA LEU A 43 -4.50 -0.39 -1.83
C LEU A 43 -5.98 -0.12 -1.53
N ARG A 44 -6.41 -0.47 -0.31
CA ARG A 44 -7.80 -0.39 0.13
C ARG A 44 -8.43 0.99 -0.07
N HIS A 45 -7.71 2.08 0.26
CA HIS A 45 -8.23 3.44 0.13
C HIS A 45 -8.64 3.79 -1.31
N GLN A 46 -7.98 3.23 -2.32
CA GLN A 46 -8.33 3.45 -3.73
C GLN A 46 -9.67 2.79 -4.08
N ALA A 47 -9.91 1.56 -3.59
CA ALA A 47 -11.17 0.87 -3.79
C ALA A 47 -12.34 1.54 -3.04
N VAL A 48 -12.09 2.05 -1.84
CA VAL A 48 -13.06 2.86 -1.08
C VAL A 48 -13.46 4.11 -1.86
N ALA A 49 -12.50 4.86 -2.40
CA ALA A 49 -12.75 6.05 -3.19
C ALA A 49 -13.52 5.74 -4.49
N ASP A 50 -13.20 4.64 -5.16
CA ASP A 50 -13.91 4.19 -6.36
C ASP A 50 -15.36 3.84 -6.07
N LYS A 51 -15.61 3.08 -5.03
CA LYS A 51 -16.95 2.72 -4.58
C LYS A 51 -17.76 3.97 -4.22
N ALA A 52 -17.18 4.90 -3.48
CA ALA A 52 -17.81 6.16 -3.13
C ALA A 52 -18.14 7.02 -4.37
N SER A 53 -17.35 6.90 -5.43
CA SER A 53 -17.58 7.57 -6.72
C SER A 53 -18.59 6.84 -7.61
N GLY A 54 -19.19 5.75 -7.15
CA GLY A 54 -20.21 4.98 -7.90
C GLY A 54 -19.64 4.05 -8.98
N LEU A 55 -18.34 3.79 -8.97
CA LEU A 55 -17.76 2.79 -9.86
C LEU A 55 -18.17 1.37 -9.42
N PRO A 56 -18.26 0.40 -10.35
CA PRO A 56 -18.68 -0.99 -10.05
C PRO A 56 -17.53 -1.77 -9.39
N ILE A 57 -16.97 -1.20 -8.33
CA ILE A 57 -15.89 -1.75 -7.54
C ILE A 57 -16.41 -1.97 -6.12
N ASP A 58 -16.04 -3.09 -5.55
CA ASP A 58 -16.18 -3.36 -4.13
C ASP A 58 -14.84 -3.84 -3.57
N PHE A 59 -14.73 -3.95 -2.24
CA PHE A 59 -13.52 -4.42 -1.60
C PHE A 59 -13.86 -5.42 -0.49
N VAL A 60 -12.91 -6.28 -0.22
CA VAL A 60 -12.98 -7.27 0.86
C VAL A 60 -11.86 -6.98 1.84
N ASP A 61 -12.21 -6.85 3.11
CA ASP A 61 -11.25 -6.86 4.20
C ASP A 61 -10.98 -8.33 4.57
N PRO A 62 -9.76 -8.86 4.33
CA PRO A 62 -9.48 -10.26 4.60
C PRO A 62 -9.55 -10.58 6.09
N ALA A 63 -9.93 -11.82 6.42
CA ALA A 63 -10.00 -12.27 7.80
C ALA A 63 -8.64 -12.23 8.52
N GLU A 64 -7.57 -12.38 7.77
CA GLU A 64 -6.19 -12.25 8.22
C GLU A 64 -5.83 -10.82 8.63
N GLY A 65 -6.57 -9.84 8.15
CA GLY A 65 -6.43 -8.43 8.40
C GLY A 65 -5.69 -7.67 7.31
N ASN A 66 -5.77 -6.34 7.39
CA ASN A 66 -5.09 -5.41 6.50
C ASN A 66 -3.90 -4.78 7.22
N PHE A 67 -2.73 -4.78 6.56
CA PHE A 67 -1.56 -4.07 7.05
C PHE A 67 -1.58 -2.62 6.56
N SER A 68 -1.30 -1.69 7.47
CA SER A 68 -1.14 -0.28 7.14
C SER A 68 0.27 -0.03 6.60
N LEU A 69 0.34 0.74 5.53
CA LEU A 69 1.58 1.29 4.98
C LEU A 69 1.58 2.79 5.24
N THR A 70 2.68 3.31 5.78
CA THR A 70 2.85 4.74 5.99
C THR A 70 3.49 5.37 4.76
N GLU A 71 2.81 6.33 4.15
CA GLU A 71 3.42 7.18 3.13
C GLU A 71 4.46 8.10 3.77
N SER A 72 5.54 8.34 3.06
CA SER A 72 6.66 9.13 3.55
C SER A 72 7.18 10.08 2.48
N ALA A 73 7.61 11.27 2.90
CA ALA A 73 8.37 12.18 2.06
C ALA A 73 9.86 12.05 2.38
N ALA A 74 10.68 11.99 1.35
CA ALA A 74 12.12 11.92 1.49
C ALA A 74 12.81 12.85 0.49
N VAL A 75 13.92 13.46 0.95
CA VAL A 75 14.79 14.27 0.09
C VAL A 75 15.96 13.41 -0.35
N VAL A 76 16.14 13.31 -1.67
CA VAL A 76 17.26 12.59 -2.25
C VAL A 76 18.44 13.52 -2.40
N ASP A 77 19.57 13.17 -1.79
CA ASP A 77 20.84 13.87 -2.03
C ASP A 77 21.42 13.48 -3.40
N LYS A 78 21.55 14.48 -4.27
CA LYS A 78 22.15 14.35 -5.60
C LYS A 78 23.48 15.10 -5.69
N GLY A 79 24.12 15.34 -4.56
CA GLY A 79 25.35 16.13 -4.48
C GLY A 79 25.13 17.56 -5.00
N THR A 80 25.97 18.01 -5.94
CA THR A 80 25.87 19.37 -6.52
C THR A 80 24.59 19.62 -7.34
N GLN A 81 23.84 18.57 -7.66
CA GLN A 81 22.58 18.67 -8.40
C GLN A 81 21.35 18.64 -7.46
N SER A 82 21.55 18.56 -6.17
CA SER A 82 20.46 18.63 -5.19
C SER A 82 19.78 19.98 -5.25
N ASN A 83 18.44 19.98 -5.31
CA ASN A 83 17.70 21.24 -5.22
C ASN A 83 17.77 21.78 -3.79
N PRO A 84 18.29 23.01 -3.58
CA PRO A 84 18.43 23.57 -2.23
C PRO A 84 17.09 23.79 -1.51
N LYS A 85 15.98 23.80 -2.25
CA LYS A 85 14.61 23.93 -1.72
C LYS A 85 13.90 22.59 -1.47
N ALA A 86 14.55 21.46 -1.71
CA ALA A 86 13.91 20.16 -1.59
C ALA A 86 13.45 19.84 -0.16
N MET A 87 14.24 20.20 0.85
CA MET A 87 13.88 20.03 2.26
C MET A 87 12.69 20.91 2.64
N GLU A 88 12.74 22.20 2.26
CA GLU A 88 11.64 23.14 2.51
C GLU A 88 10.32 22.67 1.87
N MET A 89 10.39 22.06 0.67
CA MET A 89 9.22 21.47 0.02
C MET A 89 8.70 20.25 0.78
N ALA A 90 9.56 19.35 1.23
CA ALA A 90 9.17 18.17 2.00
C ALA A 90 8.50 18.58 3.32
N GLU A 91 9.06 19.55 4.03
CA GLU A 91 8.48 20.12 5.25
C GLU A 91 7.12 20.78 4.98
N CYS A 92 7.00 21.51 3.87
CA CYS A 92 5.74 22.13 3.47
C CYS A 92 4.64 21.07 3.21
N ILE A 93 4.96 19.98 2.52
CA ILE A 93 4.02 18.88 2.28
C ILE A 93 3.54 18.28 3.59
N ILE A 94 4.45 18.00 4.52
CA ILE A 94 4.12 17.38 5.81
C ILE A 94 3.30 18.34 6.69
N ASN A 95 3.72 19.58 6.81
CA ASN A 95 3.13 20.53 7.76
C ASN A 95 1.85 21.20 7.24
N ASN A 96 1.78 21.51 5.94
CA ASN A 96 0.68 22.27 5.35
C ASN A 96 -0.26 21.40 4.49
N GLY A 97 0.22 20.29 3.96
CA GLY A 97 -0.57 19.36 3.16
C GLY A 97 -1.34 18.30 3.97
N ARG A 98 -1.17 18.28 5.29
CA ARG A 98 -1.69 17.19 6.13
C ARG A 98 -3.22 17.03 6.02
N ALA A 99 -3.97 18.11 5.97
CA ALA A 99 -5.43 18.05 5.86
C ALA A 99 -5.88 17.38 4.55
N GLU A 100 -5.23 17.70 3.42
CA GLU A 100 -5.49 17.09 2.13
C GLU A 100 -5.06 15.61 2.09
N LEU A 101 -3.92 15.31 2.70
CA LEU A 101 -3.44 13.94 2.83
C LEU A 101 -4.39 13.10 3.68
N GLN A 102 -4.92 13.63 4.77
CA GLN A 102 -5.84 12.93 5.64
C GLN A 102 -7.20 12.67 4.97
N ALA A 103 -7.65 13.55 4.08
CA ALA A 103 -8.86 13.31 3.29
C ALA A 103 -8.71 12.10 2.33
N THR A 104 -7.49 11.84 1.86
CA THR A 104 -7.19 10.71 0.97
C THR A 104 -6.76 9.45 1.75
N TYR A 105 -6.02 9.65 2.84
CA TYR A 105 -5.45 8.61 3.70
C TYR A 105 -5.95 8.81 5.13
N PRO A 106 -7.15 8.31 5.44
CA PRO A 106 -7.88 8.69 6.66
C PRO A 106 -7.35 8.10 7.97
N ILE A 107 -6.23 7.40 7.92
CA ILE A 107 -5.60 6.84 9.13
C ILE A 107 -4.80 7.92 9.84
N PRO A 108 -5.09 8.23 11.12
CA PRO A 108 -4.33 9.21 11.88
C PRO A 108 -2.90 8.76 12.10
N LEU A 109 -1.94 9.67 11.93
CA LEU A 109 -0.51 9.44 12.18
C LEU A 109 0.01 10.28 13.34
N TYR A 110 -0.67 11.38 13.66
CA TYR A 110 -0.25 12.33 14.67
C TYR A 110 -1.28 12.43 15.79
N GLU A 111 -0.81 12.74 16.99
CA GLU A 111 -1.66 12.99 18.15
C GLU A 111 -2.68 14.10 17.87
N GLY A 112 -3.94 13.87 18.23
CA GLY A 112 -5.04 14.82 18.04
C GLY A 112 -5.70 14.79 16.66
N GLU A 113 -5.25 13.98 15.72
CA GLU A 113 -5.94 13.78 14.46
C GLU A 113 -7.20 12.91 14.65
N ALA A 114 -8.29 13.31 13.99
CA ALA A 114 -9.53 12.55 14.02
C ALA A 114 -9.39 11.24 13.22
N GLU A 115 -9.96 10.18 13.75
CA GLU A 115 -10.06 8.89 13.07
C GLU A 115 -11.30 8.91 12.14
N ASP A 116 -11.10 8.64 10.85
CA ASP A 116 -12.21 8.38 9.94
C ASP A 116 -12.68 6.94 10.10
N THR A 117 -13.82 6.77 10.75
CA THR A 117 -14.38 5.45 11.04
C THR A 117 -15.05 4.79 9.83
N GLU A 118 -15.49 5.55 8.83
CA GLU A 118 -16.15 5.02 7.64
C GLU A 118 -15.14 4.32 6.68
N ASN A 119 -13.93 4.86 6.61
CA ASN A 119 -12.88 4.35 5.74
C ASN A 119 -11.88 3.43 6.43
N LYS A 120 -12.04 3.21 7.73
CA LYS A 120 -11.17 2.33 8.51
C LYS A 120 -11.38 0.87 8.12
N SER A 121 -10.29 0.12 7.99
CA SER A 121 -10.37 -1.34 7.87
C SER A 121 -11.01 -1.96 9.11
N GLY A 122 -11.91 -2.93 8.91
CA GLY A 122 -12.55 -3.66 10.00
C GLY A 122 -11.58 -4.54 10.82
N ASN A 123 -10.41 -4.87 10.26
CA ASN A 123 -9.42 -5.74 10.90
C ASN A 123 -7.99 -5.22 10.62
N PRO A 124 -7.61 -4.05 11.17
CA PRO A 124 -6.30 -3.49 10.97
C PRO A 124 -5.23 -4.33 11.68
N ARG A 125 -4.10 -4.54 11.02
CA ARG A 125 -2.91 -5.21 11.57
C ARG A 125 -1.74 -4.25 11.59
N VAL A 126 -0.98 -4.29 12.66
CA VAL A 126 0.30 -3.63 12.78
C VAL A 126 1.39 -4.67 12.63
N PHE A 127 2.46 -4.34 11.91
CA PHE A 127 3.64 -5.19 11.82
C PHE A 127 4.27 -5.32 13.22
N GLY A 128 4.39 -6.54 13.72
CA GLY A 128 4.74 -6.82 15.14
C GLY A 128 6.22 -6.66 15.48
N GLU A 129 7.08 -6.42 14.49
CA GLU A 129 8.53 -6.29 14.66
C GLU A 129 9.00 -4.93 14.12
N THR A 130 10.16 -4.47 14.58
CA THR A 130 10.80 -3.29 13.97
C THR A 130 11.20 -3.63 12.53
N LEU A 131 10.70 -2.85 11.58
CA LEU A 131 11.00 -3.04 10.18
C LEU A 131 12.43 -2.55 9.89
N THR A 132 13.36 -3.48 9.72
CA THR A 132 14.75 -3.20 9.35
C THR A 132 14.99 -3.43 7.87
N PHE A 133 16.09 -2.90 7.35
CA PHE A 133 16.49 -3.12 5.96
C PHE A 133 16.73 -4.62 5.68
N GLU A 134 17.35 -5.34 6.60
CA GLU A 134 17.63 -6.77 6.51
C GLU A 134 16.32 -7.58 6.45
N LEU A 135 15.33 -7.21 7.27
CA LEU A 135 14.03 -7.87 7.29
C LEU A 135 13.26 -7.61 5.99
N LEU A 136 13.27 -6.37 5.50
CA LEU A 136 12.68 -6.02 4.19
C LEU A 136 13.32 -6.81 3.06
N LYS A 137 14.65 -6.88 3.05
CA LYS A 137 15.40 -7.66 2.06
C LYS A 137 15.05 -9.14 2.11
N LYS A 138 14.98 -9.74 3.30
CA LYS A 138 14.57 -11.13 3.49
C LYS A 138 13.16 -11.38 2.93
N HIS A 139 12.20 -10.50 3.20
CA HIS A 139 10.84 -10.63 2.70
C HIS A 139 10.77 -10.47 1.18
N GLN A 140 11.57 -9.56 0.61
CA GLN A 140 11.66 -9.37 -0.84
C GLN A 140 12.23 -10.62 -1.52
N GLU A 141 13.32 -11.17 -1.00
CA GLU A 141 13.94 -12.39 -1.51
C GLU A 141 12.97 -13.59 -1.44
N LEU A 142 12.21 -13.69 -0.34
CA LEU A 142 11.17 -14.71 -0.19
C LEU A 142 10.10 -14.56 -1.27
N SER A 143 9.56 -13.35 -1.45
CA SER A 143 8.55 -13.07 -2.48
C SER A 143 9.06 -13.37 -3.88
N ASP A 144 10.29 -12.94 -4.20
CA ASP A 144 10.91 -13.18 -5.51
C ASP A 144 11.14 -14.66 -5.78
N SER A 145 11.44 -15.45 -4.75
CA SER A 145 11.60 -16.89 -4.88
C SER A 145 10.30 -17.63 -5.24
N CYS A 146 9.15 -17.01 -4.96
CA CYS A 146 7.84 -17.58 -5.25
C CYS A 146 7.34 -17.24 -6.67
N LYS A 147 7.96 -16.27 -7.36
CA LYS A 147 7.63 -15.93 -8.74
C LYS A 147 8.05 -17.09 -9.65
N GLN A 148 7.10 -17.66 -10.35
CA GLN A 148 7.42 -18.63 -11.40
C GLN A 148 8.06 -17.88 -12.58
N LYS A 149 9.20 -18.39 -13.06
CA LYS A 149 9.86 -17.87 -14.27
C LYS A 149 9.13 -18.37 -15.52
#